data_bcc7ba443ae8c19844a060a77041a4fb
#
_entry.id   bcc7ba443ae8c19844a060a77041a4fb
#
_cell.length_a   1.000
_cell.length_b   1.000
_cell.length_c   1.000
_cell.angle_alpha   90.00
_cell.angle_beta   90.00
_cell.angle_gamma   90.00
#
_symmetry.space_group_name_H-M   'P 1'
#
loop_
_entity.id
_entity.type
_entity.pdbx_description
1 polymer ?
#
loop_
_entity_poly.entity_id
_entity_poly.type
_entity_poly.pdbx_seq_one_letter_code
_entity_poly.pdbx_strand_id
1 'polypeptide(L)'
;FIDVVFKMQINLIKYKKSEFYYKDVLTVIEHPYFSKIIEINEVFSLKHYIIKENIVFVDCDYIIDFFKEKIFSNMIFSIWRDVQHAIQSVVTVAEELRFPLLGKKGTIESEVLSTLYKSLIVLKKLVLENKFDLELKTLHIVLQQLVSKEMIPFKGEPLEGVQLMGILESRTLDFKNVVLLSVNEGILPKGKSINSFIPYDLKKYFDLPTHSESDAVFAYHFYRLLQRARNVTLIY
;
A
#
# COMPACT_ATOMS: atom_id res chain seq x y z
N PHE A 1 1.11 8.89 -1.06
CA PHE A 1 0.78 10.26 -0.71
C PHE A 1 0.75 10.49 0.79
N ILE A 2 -0.12 9.81 1.53
CA ILE A 2 -0.23 9.94 3.00
C ILE A 2 1.12 9.73 3.69
N ASP A 3 1.93 8.78 3.24
CA ASP A 3 3.29 8.54 3.74
C ASP A 3 4.20 9.78 3.60
N VAL A 4 4.10 10.50 2.48
CA VAL A 4 4.85 11.73 2.22
C VAL A 4 4.39 12.85 3.16
N VAL A 5 3.09 12.98 3.39
CA VAL A 5 2.54 13.97 4.33
C VAL A 5 3.00 13.68 5.76
N PHE A 6 2.96 12.41 6.21
CA PHE A 6 3.50 12.03 7.52
C PHE A 6 4.99 12.38 7.67
N LYS A 7 5.80 12.10 6.65
CA LYS A 7 7.24 12.44 6.68
C LYS A 7 7.48 13.93 6.83
N MET A 8 6.72 14.75 6.11
CA MET A 8 6.78 16.22 6.23
C MET A 8 6.46 16.67 7.65
N GLN A 9 5.38 16.17 8.26
CA GLN A 9 4.97 16.51 9.62
C GLN A 9 5.96 16.01 10.68
N ILE A 10 6.53 14.82 10.52
CA ILE A 10 7.55 14.27 11.41
C ILE A 10 8.84 15.09 11.33
N ASN A 11 9.24 15.53 10.14
CA ASN A 11 10.41 16.38 9.95
C ASN A 11 10.23 17.74 10.63
N LEU A 12 9.04 18.34 10.58
CA LEU A 12 8.71 19.58 11.27
C LEU A 12 8.98 19.44 12.79
N ILE A 13 8.51 18.37 13.41
CA ILE A 13 8.77 18.08 14.84
C ILE A 13 10.28 17.90 15.10
N LYS A 14 10.96 17.15 14.23
CA LYS A 14 12.41 16.90 14.33
C LYS A 14 13.23 18.18 14.28
N TYR A 15 12.85 19.11 13.42
CA TYR A 15 13.55 20.41 13.29
C TYR A 15 13.13 21.43 14.36
N LYS A 16 12.13 21.10 15.20
CA LYS A 16 11.56 21.99 16.23
C LYS A 16 11.18 23.37 15.68
N LYS A 17 10.57 23.40 14.49
CA LYS A 17 10.15 24.61 13.78
C LYS A 17 8.64 24.67 13.64
N SER A 18 8.12 25.86 13.37
CA SER A 18 6.75 26.10 12.95
C SER A 18 6.59 26.19 11.42
N GLU A 19 7.67 25.93 10.69
CA GLU A 19 7.76 26.07 9.24
C GLU A 19 8.20 24.76 8.61
N PHE A 20 7.63 24.43 7.45
CA PHE A 20 8.01 23.22 6.71
C PHE A 20 9.27 23.42 5.88
N TYR A 21 10.11 22.40 5.82
CA TYR A 21 11.26 22.39 4.92
C TYR A 21 10.79 22.33 3.46
N TYR A 22 11.31 23.22 2.61
CA TYR A 22 10.82 23.39 1.24
C TYR A 22 10.80 22.11 0.40
N LYS A 23 11.77 21.20 0.56
CA LYS A 23 11.77 19.93 -0.18
C LYS A 23 10.62 19.03 0.20
N ASP A 24 10.24 19.01 1.47
CA ASP A 24 9.10 18.25 1.94
C ASP A 24 7.80 18.83 1.35
N VAL A 25 7.66 20.16 1.34
CA VAL A 25 6.52 20.84 0.72
C VAL A 25 6.45 20.50 -0.77
N LEU A 26 7.57 20.66 -1.50
CA LEU A 26 7.62 20.34 -2.94
C LEU A 26 7.25 18.86 -3.19
N THR A 27 7.73 17.93 -2.37
CA THR A 27 7.41 16.50 -2.52
C THR A 27 5.91 16.24 -2.35
N VAL A 28 5.23 16.98 -1.47
CA VAL A 28 3.77 16.85 -1.26
C VAL A 28 3.00 17.47 -2.43
N ILE A 29 3.30 18.70 -2.82
CA ILE A 29 2.52 19.43 -3.85
C ILE A 29 2.74 18.86 -5.26
N GLU A 30 3.90 18.28 -5.55
CA GLU A 30 4.20 17.62 -6.83
C GLU A 30 3.63 16.20 -6.92
N HIS A 31 3.10 15.67 -5.83
CA HIS A 31 2.55 14.33 -5.85
C HIS A 31 1.26 14.27 -6.70
N PRO A 32 1.09 13.25 -7.58
CA PRO A 32 -0.07 13.16 -8.48
C PRO A 32 -1.44 13.25 -7.79
N TYR A 33 -1.56 12.77 -6.56
CA TYR A 33 -2.79 12.88 -5.79
C TYR A 33 -3.11 14.30 -5.33
N PHE A 34 -2.10 15.15 -5.14
CA PHE A 34 -2.31 16.55 -4.81
C PHE A 34 -2.97 17.30 -5.97
N SER A 35 -2.48 17.09 -7.19
CA SER A 35 -3.00 17.70 -8.42
C SER A 35 -4.40 17.19 -8.84
N LYS A 36 -4.95 16.16 -8.15
CA LYS A 36 -6.35 15.74 -8.36
C LYS A 36 -7.35 16.65 -7.67
N ILE A 37 -6.94 17.36 -6.65
CA ILE A 37 -7.79 18.25 -5.83
C ILE A 37 -7.43 19.71 -6.05
N ILE A 38 -6.15 20.01 -6.16
CA ILE A 38 -5.62 21.36 -6.33
C ILE A 38 -5.26 21.59 -7.81
N GLU A 39 -5.58 22.75 -8.31
CA GLU A 39 -5.29 23.11 -9.70
C GLU A 39 -3.78 23.14 -9.97
N ILE A 40 -3.38 22.58 -11.09
CA ILE A 40 -1.97 22.44 -11.45
C ILE A 40 -1.25 23.80 -11.55
N ASN A 41 -1.97 24.85 -11.96
CA ASN A 41 -1.43 26.20 -12.04
C ASN A 41 -1.09 26.79 -10.66
N GLU A 42 -1.92 26.49 -9.64
CA GLU A 42 -1.65 26.90 -8.25
C GLU A 42 -0.38 26.18 -7.73
N VAL A 43 -0.23 24.89 -8.02
CA VAL A 43 0.96 24.11 -7.67
C VAL A 43 2.22 24.70 -8.30
N PHE A 44 2.18 24.99 -9.61
CA PHE A 44 3.32 25.60 -10.31
C PHE A 44 3.67 26.99 -9.77
N SER A 45 2.68 27.80 -9.43
CA SER A 45 2.89 29.14 -8.90
C SER A 45 3.58 29.10 -7.53
N LEU A 46 3.13 28.24 -6.62
CA LEU A 46 3.78 28.06 -5.32
C LEU A 46 5.20 27.51 -5.47
N LYS A 47 5.39 26.50 -6.29
CA LYS A 47 6.73 25.95 -6.57
C LYS A 47 7.66 27.03 -7.11
N HIS A 48 7.22 27.79 -8.11
CA HIS A 48 8.02 28.87 -8.71
C HIS A 48 8.40 29.92 -7.67
N TYR A 49 7.46 30.32 -6.83
CA TYR A 49 7.69 31.26 -5.73
C TYR A 49 8.76 30.76 -4.78
N ILE A 50 8.63 29.55 -4.26
CA ILE A 50 9.59 28.95 -3.32
C ILE A 50 11.00 28.91 -3.90
N ILE A 51 11.13 28.49 -5.18
CA ILE A 51 12.43 28.36 -5.84
C ILE A 51 13.04 29.75 -6.17
N LYS A 52 12.24 30.66 -6.70
CA LYS A 52 12.69 32.02 -7.11
C LYS A 52 13.20 32.83 -5.92
N GLU A 53 12.46 32.78 -4.81
CA GLU A 53 12.81 33.53 -3.60
C GLU A 53 13.80 32.78 -2.69
N ASN A 54 14.30 31.58 -3.10
CA ASN A 54 15.23 30.73 -2.35
C ASN A 54 14.75 30.44 -0.92
N ILE A 55 13.45 30.18 -0.75
CA ILE A 55 12.85 29.93 0.56
C ILE A 55 13.24 28.54 1.02
N VAL A 56 13.95 28.43 2.15
CA VAL A 56 14.38 27.15 2.74
C VAL A 56 13.33 26.57 3.67
N PHE A 57 12.62 27.42 4.40
CA PHE A 57 11.51 27.02 5.26
C PHE A 57 10.30 27.86 4.90
N VAL A 58 9.17 27.19 4.70
CA VAL A 58 7.91 27.78 4.25
C VAL A 58 6.95 27.81 5.43
N ASP A 59 6.40 28.97 5.71
CA ASP A 59 5.42 29.16 6.76
C ASP A 59 4.12 28.38 6.47
N CYS A 60 3.57 27.75 7.50
CA CYS A 60 2.36 26.93 7.38
C CYS A 60 1.15 27.77 6.96
N ASP A 61 0.97 28.91 7.61
CA ASP A 61 -0.19 29.78 7.38
C ASP A 61 -0.13 30.36 5.96
N TYR A 62 1.08 30.72 5.49
CA TYR A 62 1.29 31.17 4.11
C TYR A 62 0.83 30.14 3.07
N ILE A 63 1.15 28.83 3.29
CA ILE A 63 0.73 27.79 2.33
C ILE A 63 -0.80 27.60 2.37
N ILE A 64 -1.40 27.65 3.56
CA ILE A 64 -2.84 27.50 3.73
C ILE A 64 -3.58 28.63 3.04
N ASP A 65 -3.16 29.87 3.26
CA ASP A 65 -3.74 31.07 2.63
C ASP A 65 -3.56 31.04 1.11
N PHE A 66 -2.39 30.60 0.63
CA PHE A 66 -2.10 30.48 -0.80
C PHE A 66 -3.11 29.58 -1.51
N PHE A 67 -3.49 28.48 -0.90
CA PHE A 67 -4.51 27.57 -1.42
C PHE A 67 -5.93 27.94 -1.01
N LYS A 68 -6.17 29.19 -0.54
CA LYS A 68 -7.49 29.76 -0.19
C LYS A 68 -8.24 28.91 0.84
N GLU A 69 -7.54 28.46 1.87
CA GLU A 69 -8.10 27.68 2.98
C GLU A 69 -8.91 26.44 2.55
N LYS A 70 -8.59 25.85 1.38
CA LYS A 70 -9.22 24.60 0.97
C LYS A 70 -9.02 23.54 2.06
N ILE A 71 -10.06 22.82 2.43
CA ILE A 71 -10.03 21.80 3.51
C ILE A 71 -8.86 20.81 3.30
N PHE A 72 -8.67 20.39 2.06
CA PHE A 72 -7.60 19.45 1.69
C PHE A 72 -6.20 19.99 2.04
N SER A 73 -5.87 21.21 1.60
CA SER A 73 -4.57 21.85 1.87
C SER A 73 -4.41 22.17 3.36
N ASN A 74 -5.47 22.64 4.00
CA ASN A 74 -5.47 22.95 5.43
C ASN A 74 -5.14 21.70 6.27
N MET A 75 -5.76 20.55 6.00
CA MET A 75 -5.47 19.31 6.72
C MET A 75 -4.05 18.81 6.52
N ILE A 76 -3.45 19.09 5.37
CA ILE A 76 -2.07 18.68 5.04
C ILE A 76 -1.03 19.61 5.67
N PHE A 77 -1.23 20.94 5.58
CA PHE A 77 -0.23 21.93 5.95
C PHE A 77 -0.47 22.58 7.32
N SER A 78 -1.57 22.27 8.02
CA SER A 78 -1.67 22.60 9.44
C SER A 78 -0.68 21.76 10.27
N ILE A 79 -0.13 22.34 11.32
CA ILE A 79 0.77 21.61 12.23
C ILE A 79 -0.05 20.60 13.04
N TRP A 80 0.30 19.32 12.93
CA TRP A 80 -0.36 18.27 13.70
C TRP A 80 0.14 18.28 15.14
N ARG A 81 -0.69 18.77 16.04
CA ARG A 81 -0.35 18.98 17.45
C ARG A 81 -0.26 17.69 18.24
N ASP A 82 -1.11 16.73 17.91
CA ASP A 82 -1.23 15.44 18.56
C ASP A 82 -1.69 14.35 17.58
N VAL A 83 -1.72 13.12 18.05
CA VAL A 83 -2.12 11.95 17.26
C VAL A 83 -3.60 12.01 16.85
N GLN A 84 -4.45 12.62 17.67
CA GLN A 84 -5.88 12.74 17.35
C GLN A 84 -6.08 13.73 16.20
N HIS A 85 -5.39 14.86 16.23
CA HIS A 85 -5.39 15.82 15.12
C HIS A 85 -4.81 15.19 13.84
N ALA A 86 -3.69 14.46 13.97
CA ALA A 86 -3.06 13.77 12.84
C ALA A 86 -4.01 12.76 12.16
N ILE A 87 -4.62 11.87 12.93
CA ILE A 87 -5.52 10.86 12.34
C ILE A 87 -6.79 11.49 11.76
N GLN A 88 -7.33 12.54 12.38
CA GLN A 88 -8.45 13.28 11.83
C GLN A 88 -8.10 13.92 10.49
N SER A 89 -6.94 14.59 10.41
CA SER A 89 -6.44 15.22 9.18
C SER A 89 -6.27 14.21 8.05
N VAL A 90 -5.66 13.06 8.35
CA VAL A 90 -5.44 11.99 7.35
C VAL A 90 -6.75 11.38 6.87
N VAL A 91 -7.74 11.20 7.76
CA VAL A 91 -9.07 10.71 7.37
C VAL A 91 -9.75 11.70 6.44
N THR A 92 -9.73 13.00 6.76
CA THR A 92 -10.33 14.05 5.91
C THR A 92 -9.62 14.13 4.55
N VAL A 93 -8.28 14.05 4.51
CA VAL A 93 -7.52 13.99 3.25
C VAL A 93 -7.93 12.77 2.41
N ALA A 94 -8.12 11.60 3.03
CA ALA A 94 -8.58 10.41 2.32
C ALA A 94 -10.02 10.53 1.79
N GLU A 95 -10.90 11.23 2.52
CA GLU A 95 -12.27 11.56 2.09
C GLU A 95 -12.26 12.45 0.85
N GLU A 96 -11.50 13.54 0.88
CA GLU A 96 -11.35 14.46 -0.24
C GLU A 96 -10.80 13.78 -1.49
N LEU A 97 -9.83 12.86 -1.33
CA LEU A 97 -9.29 12.07 -2.46
C LEU A 97 -10.28 11.06 -3.02
N ARG A 98 -11.20 10.53 -2.18
CA ARG A 98 -12.24 9.61 -2.64
C ARG A 98 -13.34 10.30 -3.42
N PHE A 99 -13.69 11.53 -3.08
CA PHE A 99 -14.84 12.24 -3.62
C PHE A 99 -14.86 12.28 -5.17
N PRO A 100 -13.77 12.65 -5.87
CA PRO A 100 -13.72 12.65 -7.32
C PRO A 100 -13.83 11.26 -7.97
N LEU A 101 -13.65 10.18 -7.19
CA LEU A 101 -13.66 8.79 -7.66
C LEU A 101 -14.98 8.07 -7.36
N LEU A 102 -15.89 8.67 -6.60
CA LEU A 102 -17.18 8.07 -6.26
C LEU A 102 -18.04 7.72 -7.49
N GLY A 103 -17.86 8.42 -8.61
CA GLY A 103 -18.49 8.12 -9.90
C GLY A 103 -17.79 7.03 -10.76
N LYS A 104 -16.56 6.66 -10.40
CA LYS A 104 -15.72 5.71 -11.16
C LYS A 104 -15.62 4.37 -10.44
N LYS A 105 -16.77 3.79 -10.07
CA LYS A 105 -16.81 2.47 -9.40
C LYS A 105 -16.10 1.40 -10.26
N GLY A 106 -15.30 0.56 -9.62
CA GLY A 106 -14.62 -0.58 -10.28
C GLY A 106 -13.22 -0.26 -10.81
N THR A 107 -12.70 0.94 -10.63
CA THR A 107 -11.28 1.20 -10.89
C THR A 107 -10.43 0.72 -9.73
N ILE A 108 -9.23 0.19 -10.02
CA ILE A 108 -8.27 -0.24 -8.99
C ILE A 108 -8.03 0.89 -7.98
N GLU A 109 -7.91 2.11 -8.46
CA GLU A 109 -7.67 3.29 -7.64
C GLU A 109 -8.81 3.56 -6.64
N SER A 110 -10.07 3.41 -7.07
CA SER A 110 -11.22 3.60 -6.17
C SER A 110 -11.29 2.52 -5.08
N GLU A 111 -10.91 1.29 -5.40
CA GLU A 111 -10.83 0.19 -4.41
C GLU A 111 -9.67 0.39 -3.43
N VAL A 112 -8.48 0.82 -3.91
CA VAL A 112 -7.33 1.17 -3.06
C VAL A 112 -7.70 2.25 -2.06
N LEU A 113 -8.29 3.37 -2.50
CA LEU A 113 -8.68 4.47 -1.63
C LEU A 113 -9.81 4.07 -0.68
N SER A 114 -10.74 3.23 -1.12
CA SER A 114 -11.81 2.72 -0.25
C SER A 114 -11.28 1.81 0.85
N THR A 115 -10.33 0.95 0.53
CA THR A 115 -9.67 0.06 1.50
C THR A 115 -8.84 0.86 2.50
N LEU A 116 -8.03 1.80 2.01
CA LEU A 116 -7.27 2.72 2.86
C LEU A 116 -8.18 3.50 3.82
N TYR A 117 -9.28 4.05 3.30
CA TYR A 117 -10.23 4.79 4.12
C TYR A 117 -10.85 3.93 5.24
N LYS A 118 -11.22 2.68 4.94
CA LYS A 118 -11.73 1.74 5.96
C LYS A 118 -10.70 1.50 7.06
N SER A 119 -9.45 1.24 6.69
CA SER A 119 -8.34 1.04 7.65
C SER A 119 -8.09 2.29 8.50
N LEU A 120 -8.18 3.49 7.90
CA LEU A 120 -8.06 4.76 8.62
C LEU A 120 -9.21 4.97 9.61
N ILE A 121 -10.46 4.63 9.28
CA ILE A 121 -11.60 4.73 10.20
C ILE A 121 -11.43 3.79 11.40
N VAL A 122 -10.96 2.56 11.17
CA VAL A 122 -10.65 1.62 12.25
C VAL A 122 -9.57 2.18 13.16
N LEU A 123 -8.48 2.68 12.59
CA LEU A 123 -7.38 3.28 13.36
C LEU A 123 -7.83 4.52 14.14
N LYS A 124 -8.63 5.40 13.51
CA LYS A 124 -9.22 6.58 14.17
C LYS A 124 -10.03 6.18 15.39
N LYS A 125 -10.90 5.18 15.25
CA LYS A 125 -11.72 4.68 16.35
C LYS A 125 -10.84 4.18 17.50
N LEU A 126 -9.82 3.38 17.22
CA LEU A 126 -8.90 2.85 18.23
C LEU A 126 -8.14 3.97 18.96
N VAL A 127 -7.66 4.97 18.23
CA VAL A 127 -6.91 6.11 18.81
C VAL A 127 -7.82 6.97 19.71
N LEU A 128 -9.06 7.23 19.28
CA LEU A 128 -9.99 8.09 20.02
C LEU A 128 -10.56 7.40 21.28
N GLU A 129 -10.90 6.11 21.19
CA GLU A 129 -11.47 5.35 22.31
C GLU A 129 -10.48 5.08 23.44
N ASN A 130 -9.22 4.80 23.08
CA ASN A 130 -8.23 4.36 24.06
C ASN A 130 -7.30 5.48 24.57
N LYS A 131 -7.42 6.69 24.03
CA LYS A 131 -6.59 7.86 24.41
C LYS A 131 -5.09 7.52 24.53
N PHE A 132 -4.57 6.76 23.56
CA PHE A 132 -3.16 6.40 23.55
C PHE A 132 -2.28 7.64 23.49
N ASP A 133 -1.32 7.72 24.39
CA ASP A 133 -0.23 8.69 24.30
C ASP A 133 0.82 8.14 23.32
N LEU A 134 0.56 8.36 22.03
CA LEU A 134 1.41 7.89 20.94
C LEU A 134 2.14 9.07 20.31
N GLU A 135 3.39 8.83 19.94
CA GLU A 135 4.11 9.75 19.06
C GLU A 135 3.59 9.65 17.61
N LEU A 136 3.67 10.74 16.86
CA LEU A 136 3.28 10.79 15.45
C LEU A 136 4.02 9.75 14.60
N LYS A 137 5.30 9.50 14.91
CA LYS A 137 6.11 8.47 14.26
C LYS A 137 5.54 7.06 14.48
N THR A 138 5.08 6.77 15.69
CA THR A 138 4.46 5.47 16.02
C THR A 138 3.13 5.29 15.29
N LEU A 139 2.30 6.34 15.24
CA LEU A 139 1.06 6.32 14.45
C LEU A 139 1.33 6.00 12.97
N HIS A 140 2.36 6.62 12.38
CA HIS A 140 2.78 6.38 11.01
C HIS A 140 3.19 4.91 10.77
N ILE A 141 3.99 4.33 11.66
CA ILE A 141 4.41 2.93 11.58
C ILE A 141 3.20 1.99 11.68
N VAL A 142 2.29 2.24 12.62
CA VAL A 142 1.07 1.44 12.77
C VAL A 142 0.19 1.51 11.53
N LEU A 143 0.01 2.70 10.95
CA LEU A 143 -0.73 2.86 9.70
C LEU A 143 -0.08 2.08 8.55
N GLN A 144 1.25 2.16 8.39
CA GLN A 144 1.97 1.39 7.38
C GLN A 144 1.78 -0.12 7.56
N GLN A 145 1.82 -0.62 8.79
CA GLN A 145 1.60 -2.04 9.08
C GLN A 145 0.17 -2.49 8.80
N LEU A 146 -0.83 -1.65 9.07
CA LEU A 146 -2.22 -1.94 8.75
C LEU A 146 -2.41 -2.02 7.23
N VAL A 147 -1.98 -0.99 6.51
CA VAL A 147 -2.15 -0.90 5.05
C VAL A 147 -1.37 -2.00 4.31
N SER A 148 -0.18 -2.38 4.80
CA SER A 148 0.62 -3.44 4.17
C SER A 148 -0.01 -4.84 4.23
N LYS A 149 -0.97 -5.06 5.13
CA LYS A 149 -1.72 -6.32 5.26
C LYS A 149 -2.99 -6.35 4.42
N GLU A 150 -3.41 -5.20 3.91
CA GLU A 150 -4.62 -5.12 3.11
C GLU A 150 -4.41 -5.73 1.73
N MET A 151 -5.31 -6.59 1.33
CA MET A 151 -5.32 -7.18 0.01
C MET A 151 -6.51 -6.64 -0.78
N ILE A 152 -6.25 -6.19 -2.00
CA ILE A 152 -7.28 -5.74 -2.91
C ILE A 152 -7.55 -6.87 -3.88
N PRO A 153 -8.72 -7.53 -3.79
CA PRO A 153 -9.05 -8.59 -4.72
C PRO A 153 -9.28 -8.00 -6.12
N PHE A 154 -8.55 -8.51 -7.10
CA PHE A 154 -8.86 -8.22 -8.50
C PHE A 154 -10.13 -8.95 -8.88
N LYS A 155 -11.14 -8.22 -9.35
CA LYS A 155 -12.31 -8.79 -9.98
C LYS A 155 -11.94 -9.12 -11.43
N GLY A 156 -11.80 -10.40 -11.74
CA GLY A 156 -11.57 -10.90 -13.09
C GLY A 156 -12.65 -11.92 -13.45
N GLU A 157 -12.89 -12.11 -14.73
CA GLU A 157 -13.72 -13.22 -15.20
C GLU A 157 -12.95 -14.52 -15.01
N PRO A 158 -13.45 -15.45 -14.18
CA PRO A 158 -12.68 -16.65 -13.79
C PRO A 158 -12.49 -17.65 -14.94
N LEU A 159 -13.20 -17.50 -16.06
CA LEU A 159 -13.21 -18.43 -17.19
C LEU A 159 -12.79 -17.81 -18.52
N GLU A 160 -12.58 -16.51 -18.59
CA GLU A 160 -12.24 -15.78 -19.80
C GLU A 160 -10.92 -15.01 -19.69
N GLY A 161 -10.21 -14.90 -20.82
CA GLY A 161 -8.98 -14.14 -20.91
C GLY A 161 -7.77 -14.84 -20.28
N VAL A 162 -6.73 -14.05 -20.01
CA VAL A 162 -5.49 -14.52 -19.36
C VAL A 162 -5.70 -14.63 -17.85
N GLN A 163 -5.46 -15.81 -17.33
CA GLN A 163 -5.55 -16.08 -15.89
C GLN A 163 -4.13 -16.06 -15.28
N LEU A 164 -3.93 -15.19 -14.29
CA LEU A 164 -2.69 -15.15 -13.50
C LEU A 164 -2.96 -15.77 -12.13
N MET A 165 -2.31 -16.88 -11.84
CA MET A 165 -2.55 -17.63 -10.60
C MET A 165 -1.31 -18.39 -10.15
N GLY A 166 -1.27 -18.78 -8.89
CA GLY A 166 -0.25 -19.70 -8.38
C GLY A 166 -0.49 -21.13 -8.85
N ILE A 167 0.53 -21.97 -8.69
CA ILE A 167 0.45 -23.37 -9.12
C ILE A 167 -0.59 -24.19 -8.33
N LEU A 168 -0.81 -23.83 -7.06
CA LEU A 168 -1.80 -24.51 -6.22
C LEU A 168 -3.23 -24.09 -6.57
N GLU A 169 -3.42 -22.84 -7.02
CA GLU A 169 -4.70 -22.30 -7.46
C GLU A 169 -5.13 -22.88 -8.81
N SER A 170 -4.18 -23.34 -9.63
CA SER A 170 -4.46 -24.05 -10.89
C SER A 170 -5.00 -25.47 -10.71
N ARG A 171 -5.14 -25.91 -9.46
CA ARG A 171 -5.62 -27.24 -9.10
C ARG A 171 -7.01 -27.48 -9.68
N THR A 172 -7.17 -28.63 -10.37
CA THR A 172 -8.38 -29.04 -11.08
C THR A 172 -8.72 -28.28 -12.38
N LEU A 173 -7.96 -27.23 -12.73
CA LEU A 173 -8.16 -26.47 -13.96
C LEU A 173 -7.26 -27.01 -15.08
N ASP A 174 -7.77 -26.97 -16.31
CA ASP A 174 -7.05 -27.37 -17.50
C ASP A 174 -6.98 -26.19 -18.48
N PHE A 175 -5.78 -25.94 -19.01
CA PHE A 175 -5.52 -24.80 -19.91
C PHE A 175 -4.91 -25.29 -21.22
N LYS A 176 -5.32 -24.67 -22.35
CA LYS A 176 -4.71 -24.95 -23.66
C LYS A 176 -3.28 -24.42 -23.77
N ASN A 177 -3.06 -23.22 -23.24
CA ASN A 177 -1.79 -22.52 -23.25
C ASN A 177 -1.36 -22.23 -21.81
N VAL A 178 -0.15 -22.61 -21.45
CA VAL A 178 0.41 -22.40 -20.11
C VAL A 178 1.73 -21.69 -20.24
N VAL A 179 1.90 -20.60 -19.50
CA VAL A 179 3.19 -19.92 -19.33
C VAL A 179 3.55 -19.99 -17.86
N LEU A 180 4.66 -20.66 -17.54
CA LEU A 180 5.19 -20.76 -16.19
C LEU A 180 6.37 -19.81 -16.04
N LEU A 181 6.31 -18.93 -15.05
CA LEU A 181 7.36 -17.98 -14.72
C LEU A 181 8.22 -18.51 -13.57
N SER A 182 9.49 -18.11 -13.54
CA SER A 182 10.43 -18.45 -12.46
C SER A 182 10.62 -19.96 -12.26
N VAL A 183 10.72 -20.72 -13.35
CA VAL A 183 10.96 -22.17 -13.33
C VAL A 183 12.45 -22.43 -13.07
N ASN A 184 12.91 -21.99 -11.91
CA ASN A 184 14.29 -22.17 -11.46
C ASN A 184 14.38 -23.30 -10.43
N GLU A 185 15.52 -23.98 -10.40
CA GLU A 185 15.79 -25.00 -9.39
C GLU A 185 15.63 -24.44 -7.98
N GLY A 186 14.90 -25.17 -7.13
CA GLY A 186 14.57 -24.74 -5.77
C GLY A 186 13.43 -23.72 -5.61
N ILE A 187 12.94 -23.14 -6.73
CA ILE A 187 11.81 -22.21 -6.74
C ILE A 187 10.56 -22.90 -7.27
N LEU A 188 10.65 -23.52 -8.45
CA LEU A 188 9.53 -24.24 -9.04
C LEU A 188 10.01 -25.49 -9.82
N PRO A 189 9.56 -26.70 -9.49
CA PRO A 189 8.74 -27.05 -8.31
C PRO A 189 9.48 -26.76 -7.00
N LYS A 190 8.72 -26.29 -5.99
CA LYS A 190 9.28 -25.87 -4.71
C LYS A 190 9.84 -27.09 -3.98
N GLY A 191 11.14 -27.12 -3.74
CA GLY A 191 11.82 -28.11 -2.93
C GLY A 191 11.85 -27.71 -1.44
N LYS A 192 12.51 -28.52 -0.62
CA LYS A 192 12.61 -28.44 0.84
C LYS A 192 12.64 -27.00 1.40
N SER A 193 11.66 -26.61 2.20
CA SER A 193 11.67 -25.27 2.77
C SER A 193 10.98 -25.07 4.13
N ILE A 194 10.84 -26.08 5.00
CA ILE A 194 10.24 -25.79 6.29
C ILE A 194 11.12 -26.34 7.41
N ASN A 195 11.82 -25.44 8.09
CA ASN A 195 12.34 -25.72 9.41
C ASN A 195 11.16 -25.83 10.36
N SER A 196 10.84 -27.05 10.74
CA SER A 196 9.80 -27.37 11.71
C SER A 196 10.44 -27.50 13.09
N PHE A 197 9.75 -27.01 14.12
CA PHE A 197 10.12 -27.26 15.52
C PHE A 197 10.05 -28.73 15.90
N ILE A 198 9.31 -29.55 15.14
CA ILE A 198 9.21 -31.00 15.35
C ILE A 198 10.28 -31.68 14.50
N PRO A 199 11.24 -32.41 15.13
CA PRO A 199 12.26 -33.16 14.43
C PRO A 199 11.65 -34.19 13.45
N TYR A 200 12.39 -34.47 12.35
CA TYR A 200 11.94 -35.35 11.28
C TYR A 200 11.60 -36.76 11.79
N ASP A 201 12.40 -37.31 12.70
CA ASP A 201 12.19 -38.66 13.26
C ASP A 201 10.90 -38.76 14.04
N LEU A 202 10.55 -37.71 14.81
CA LEU A 202 9.27 -37.64 15.52
C LEU A 202 8.09 -37.52 14.55
N LYS A 203 8.23 -36.75 13.48
CA LYS A 203 7.19 -36.69 12.45
C LYS A 203 6.93 -38.07 11.85
N LYS A 204 7.98 -38.80 11.51
CA LYS A 204 7.88 -40.13 10.94
C LYS A 204 7.27 -41.14 11.94
N TYR A 205 7.65 -41.06 13.21
CA TYR A 205 7.13 -41.94 14.25
C TYR A 205 5.63 -41.74 14.50
N PHE A 206 5.13 -40.51 14.43
CA PHE A 206 3.73 -40.15 14.65
C PHE A 206 2.90 -40.01 13.37
N ASP A 207 3.36 -40.46 12.22
CA ASP A 207 2.69 -40.34 10.92
C ASP A 207 2.27 -38.89 10.58
N LEU A 208 3.08 -37.89 10.98
CA LEU A 208 2.84 -36.51 10.66
C LEU A 208 3.39 -36.18 9.26
N PRO A 209 2.75 -35.24 8.54
CA PRO A 209 3.21 -34.84 7.20
C PRO A 209 4.68 -34.46 7.19
N THR A 210 5.43 -35.04 6.27
CA THR A 210 6.86 -34.79 6.07
C THR A 210 7.11 -33.91 4.83
N HIS A 211 8.35 -33.49 4.60
CA HIS A 211 8.72 -32.72 3.42
C HIS A 211 8.44 -33.46 2.11
N SER A 212 8.64 -34.79 2.10
CA SER A 212 8.42 -35.61 0.91
C SER A 212 6.99 -35.59 0.41
N GLU A 213 6.02 -35.53 1.31
CA GLU A 213 4.61 -35.46 0.95
C GLU A 213 4.24 -34.07 0.41
N SER A 214 4.77 -33.01 1.02
CA SER A 214 4.58 -31.64 0.51
C SER A 214 5.18 -31.48 -0.88
N ASP A 215 6.41 -31.97 -1.10
CA ASP A 215 7.09 -31.89 -2.40
C ASP A 215 6.34 -32.71 -3.46
N ALA A 216 5.80 -33.87 -3.09
CA ALA A 216 4.98 -34.70 -3.98
C ALA A 216 3.70 -33.99 -4.43
N VAL A 217 3.04 -33.23 -3.56
CA VAL A 217 1.85 -32.45 -3.92
C VAL A 217 2.19 -31.36 -4.94
N PHE A 218 3.27 -30.61 -4.73
CA PHE A 218 3.72 -29.57 -5.70
C PHE A 218 4.12 -30.19 -7.04
N ALA A 219 4.90 -31.29 -7.00
CA ALA A 219 5.29 -32.00 -8.20
C ALA A 219 4.08 -32.53 -8.98
N TYR A 220 3.08 -33.11 -8.28
CA TYR A 220 1.84 -33.58 -8.90
C TYR A 220 1.10 -32.47 -9.63
N HIS A 221 0.91 -31.28 -9.02
CA HIS A 221 0.22 -30.17 -9.64
C HIS A 221 0.99 -29.61 -10.81
N PHE A 222 2.32 -29.52 -10.71
CA PHE A 222 3.19 -29.13 -11.81
C PHE A 222 3.05 -30.06 -13.01
N TYR A 223 3.24 -31.35 -12.83
CA TYR A 223 3.12 -32.33 -13.92
C TYR A 223 1.71 -32.39 -14.52
N ARG A 224 0.69 -32.32 -13.69
CA ARG A 224 -0.68 -32.32 -14.16
C ARG A 224 -0.98 -31.13 -15.07
N LEU A 225 -0.53 -29.94 -14.69
CA LEU A 225 -0.71 -28.72 -15.46
C LEU A 225 -0.03 -28.83 -16.84
N LEU A 226 1.19 -29.36 -16.89
CA LEU A 226 1.95 -29.58 -18.13
C LEU A 226 1.30 -30.64 -19.03
N GLN A 227 0.86 -31.74 -18.44
CA GLN A 227 0.35 -32.91 -19.17
C GLN A 227 -0.90 -32.60 -20.01
N ARG A 228 -1.74 -31.66 -19.57
CA ARG A 228 -3.01 -31.31 -20.24
C ARG A 228 -2.95 -30.09 -21.13
N ALA A 229 -1.85 -29.36 -21.10
CA ALA A 229 -1.64 -28.19 -21.96
C ALA A 229 -1.22 -28.61 -23.36
N ARG A 230 -1.67 -27.84 -24.39
CA ARG A 230 -1.20 -28.00 -25.76
C ARG A 230 0.14 -27.27 -25.99
N ASN A 231 0.22 -26.06 -25.44
CA ASN A 231 1.41 -25.24 -25.54
C ASN A 231 1.89 -24.89 -24.14
N VAL A 232 3.16 -25.15 -23.89
CA VAL A 232 3.81 -24.84 -22.63
C VAL A 232 5.03 -23.99 -22.89
N THR A 233 5.12 -22.85 -22.20
CA THR A 233 6.30 -21.99 -22.18
C THR A 233 6.84 -21.90 -20.77
N LEU A 234 8.10 -22.26 -20.59
CA LEU A 234 8.80 -22.16 -19.30
C LEU A 234 9.77 -20.99 -19.38
N ILE A 235 9.70 -20.10 -18.39
CA ILE A 235 10.58 -18.94 -18.26
C ILE A 235 11.36 -19.09 -16.94
N TYR A 236 12.69 -19.18 -17.08
CA TYR A 236 13.64 -19.38 -15.98
C TYR A 236 14.65 -18.25 -15.90
#